data_58e416ab80714ae27eaa62c20df33e1b
#
_entry.id   58e416ab80714ae27eaa62c20df33e1b
#
_cell.length_a   1.000
_cell.length_b   1.000
_cell.length_c   1.000
_cell.angle_alpha   90.00
_cell.angle_beta   90.00
_cell.angle_gamma   90.00
#
_symmetry.space_group_name_H-M   'P 1'
#
loop_
_entity.id
_entity.type
_entity.pdbx_description
1 polymer ?
#
loop_
_entity_poly.entity_id
_entity_poly.type
_entity_poly.pdbx_seq_one_letter_code
_entity_poly.pdbx_strand_id
1 'polypeptide(L)'
;MVKVTEEIKESLKGTKIAFLATSSQDGAPNVVPIGAFKFLDDETLLISDQFFNKTLKNLQENPRIALVWWGEKGGFQVKADITIHTEGEIFRQNVEWVRGIKETLRPKSAIVGKITDVY
;
A
#
# COMPACT_ATOMS: atom_id res chain seq x y z
N MET A 1 8.53 -11.94 -12.97
CA MET A 1 8.18 -11.23 -11.74
C MET A 1 8.87 -9.88 -11.71
N VAL A 2 8.15 -8.85 -11.31
CA VAL A 2 8.68 -7.48 -11.28
C VAL A 2 9.24 -7.20 -9.90
N LYS A 3 10.50 -6.77 -9.86
CA LYS A 3 11.20 -6.44 -8.62
C LYS A 3 11.49 -4.95 -8.56
N VAL A 4 11.34 -4.38 -7.38
CA VAL A 4 11.73 -3.00 -7.15
C VAL A 4 13.22 -2.93 -6.83
N THR A 5 13.86 -1.85 -7.27
CA THR A 5 15.29 -1.64 -7.02
C THR A 5 15.50 -1.07 -5.62
N GLU A 6 16.75 -1.11 -5.14
CA GLU A 6 17.11 -0.50 -3.86
C GLU A 6 16.80 0.99 -3.86
N GLU A 7 17.04 1.68 -4.99
CA GLU A 7 16.72 3.10 -5.12
C GLU A 7 15.25 3.37 -4.86
N ILE A 8 14.37 2.56 -5.44
CA ILE A 8 12.93 2.70 -5.26
C ILE A 8 12.53 2.44 -3.81
N LYS A 9 13.08 1.38 -3.21
CA LYS A 9 12.80 1.05 -1.81
C LYS A 9 13.24 2.17 -0.86
N GLU A 10 14.41 2.71 -1.07
CA GLU A 10 14.92 3.81 -0.24
C GLU A 10 14.09 5.08 -0.42
N SER A 11 13.64 5.36 -1.64
CA SER A 11 12.77 6.50 -1.91
C SER A 11 11.47 6.41 -1.13
N LEU A 12 10.83 5.24 -1.15
CA LEU A 12 9.57 5.06 -0.41
C LEU A 12 9.79 5.18 1.09
N LYS A 13 10.88 4.63 1.59
CA LYS A 13 11.23 4.66 3.01
C LYS A 13 11.36 6.09 3.55
N GLY A 14 11.86 7.01 2.72
CA GLY A 14 12.00 8.42 3.09
C GLY A 14 10.73 9.25 2.89
N THR A 15 9.65 8.64 2.47
CA THR A 15 8.40 9.33 2.13
C THR A 15 7.39 9.19 3.25
N LYS A 16 6.77 10.31 3.66
CA LYS A 16 5.76 10.30 4.74
C LYS A 16 4.36 10.04 4.22
N ILE A 17 4.06 10.49 3.01
CA ILE A 17 2.74 10.36 2.42
C ILE A 17 2.89 9.87 0.99
N ALA A 18 2.15 8.82 0.65
CA ALA A 18 2.02 8.32 -0.70
C ALA A 18 0.55 8.39 -1.09
N PHE A 19 0.27 8.30 -2.37
CA PHE A 19 -1.09 8.38 -2.90
C PHE A 19 -1.50 7.05 -3.49
N LEU A 20 -2.57 6.49 -2.95
CA LEU A 20 -3.09 5.19 -3.33
C LEU A 20 -4.29 5.37 -4.25
N ALA A 21 -4.18 4.84 -5.45
CA ALA A 21 -5.26 4.86 -6.44
C ALA A 21 -5.92 3.49 -6.52
N THR A 22 -7.23 3.50 -6.54
CA THR A 22 -8.07 2.31 -6.72
C THR A 22 -9.18 2.65 -7.69
N SER A 23 -9.93 1.67 -8.15
CA SER A 23 -11.11 1.94 -8.95
C SER A 23 -12.24 0.99 -8.56
N SER A 24 -13.47 1.43 -8.79
CA SER A 24 -14.63 0.58 -8.62
C SER A 24 -14.71 -0.42 -9.77
N GLN A 25 -15.63 -1.37 -9.65
CA GLN A 25 -15.82 -2.41 -10.66
C GLN A 25 -16.17 -1.82 -12.02
N ASP A 26 -16.91 -0.72 -12.05
CA ASP A 26 -17.30 -0.03 -13.29
C ASP A 26 -16.26 1.00 -13.76
N GLY A 27 -15.10 1.05 -13.12
CA GLY A 27 -13.99 1.86 -13.57
C GLY A 27 -13.90 3.26 -13.01
N ALA A 28 -14.74 3.63 -12.03
CA ALA A 28 -14.66 4.96 -11.43
C ALA A 28 -13.38 5.07 -10.59
N PRO A 29 -12.50 6.05 -10.90
CA PRO A 29 -11.23 6.19 -10.19
C PRO A 29 -11.40 6.78 -8.80
N ASN A 30 -10.46 6.45 -7.93
CA ASN A 30 -10.43 6.95 -6.56
C ASN A 30 -8.97 7.06 -6.13
N VAL A 31 -8.63 8.11 -5.41
CA VAL A 31 -7.29 8.29 -4.88
C VAL A 31 -7.34 8.86 -3.47
N VAL A 32 -6.49 8.33 -2.58
CA VAL A 32 -6.41 8.78 -1.19
C VAL A 32 -4.96 8.88 -0.76
N PRO A 33 -4.62 9.82 0.13
CA PRO A 33 -3.29 9.85 0.74
C PRO A 33 -3.20 8.80 1.83
N ILE A 34 -2.05 8.15 1.95
CA ILE A 34 -1.79 7.15 2.98
C ILE A 34 -0.45 7.42 3.63
N GLY A 35 -0.32 7.02 4.90
CA GLY A 35 0.89 7.23 5.68
C GLY A 35 1.52 5.96 6.24
N ALA A 36 0.87 4.80 6.06
CA ALA A 36 1.39 3.54 6.59
C ALA A 36 1.57 2.53 5.45
N PHE A 37 2.77 2.48 4.93
CA PHE A 37 3.13 1.66 3.78
C PHE A 37 4.60 1.31 3.84
N LYS A 38 4.97 0.13 3.30
CA LYS A 38 6.37 -0.26 3.15
C LYS A 38 6.48 -1.43 2.18
N PHE A 39 7.68 -1.65 1.66
CA PHE A 39 7.99 -2.88 0.94
C PHE A 39 8.35 -3.97 1.95
N LEU A 40 7.74 -5.15 1.81
CA LEU A 40 8.10 -6.32 2.61
C LEU A 40 9.35 -7.00 2.04
N ASP A 41 9.47 -7.00 0.73
CA ASP A 41 10.63 -7.51 0.00
C ASP A 41 10.64 -6.83 -1.38
N ASP A 42 11.48 -7.33 -2.31
CA ASP A 42 11.63 -6.73 -3.63
C ASP A 42 10.39 -6.83 -4.52
N GLU A 43 9.43 -7.64 -4.13
CA GLU A 43 8.26 -7.95 -4.95
C GLU A 43 6.93 -7.65 -4.26
N THR A 44 6.96 -7.31 -2.98
CA THR A 44 5.75 -7.25 -2.16
C THR A 44 5.65 -5.95 -1.38
N LEU A 45 4.48 -5.32 -1.46
CA LEU A 45 4.15 -4.08 -0.77
C LEU A 45 3.15 -4.37 0.35
N LEU A 46 3.30 -3.68 1.48
CA LEU A 46 2.33 -3.73 2.58
C LEU A 46 1.76 -2.34 2.79
N ILE A 47 0.43 -2.26 2.84
CA ILE A 47 -0.30 -1.04 3.16
C ILE A 47 -1.24 -1.35 4.32
N SER A 48 -1.21 -0.52 5.34
CA SER A 48 -2.12 -0.69 6.48
C SER A 48 -3.39 0.11 6.25
N ASP A 49 -4.53 -0.57 6.37
CA ASP A 49 -5.85 0.06 6.27
C ASP A 49 -6.24 0.59 7.65
N GLN A 50 -6.17 1.92 7.83
CA GLN A 50 -6.56 2.58 9.06
C GLN A 50 -8.02 3.06 8.99
N PHE A 51 -8.39 3.67 7.87
CA PHE A 51 -9.66 4.36 7.72
C PHE A 51 -10.33 4.14 6.37
N PHE A 52 -9.97 3.10 5.65
CA PHE A 52 -10.51 2.86 4.32
C PHE A 52 -12.02 2.58 4.40
N ASN A 53 -12.75 3.21 3.52
CA ASN A 53 -14.18 3.01 3.37
C ASN A 53 -14.47 2.74 1.88
N LYS A 54 -14.55 3.79 1.07
CA LYS A 54 -14.70 3.63 -0.38
C LYS A 54 -13.52 2.87 -0.98
N THR A 55 -12.30 3.16 -0.51
CA THR A 55 -11.10 2.47 -0.96
C THR A 55 -11.18 0.98 -0.68
N LEU A 56 -11.62 0.58 0.51
CA LEU A 56 -11.76 -0.84 0.84
C LEU A 56 -12.78 -1.53 -0.05
N LYS A 57 -13.91 -0.87 -0.29
CA LYS A 57 -14.94 -1.41 -1.19
C LYS A 57 -14.37 -1.62 -2.58
N ASN A 58 -13.62 -0.65 -3.09
CA ASN A 58 -12.97 -0.76 -4.40
C ASN A 58 -12.02 -1.96 -4.45
N LEU A 59 -11.21 -2.15 -3.39
CA LEU A 59 -10.27 -3.26 -3.32
C LEU A 59 -10.96 -4.61 -3.30
N GLN A 60 -12.12 -4.70 -2.65
CA GLN A 60 -12.91 -5.93 -2.63
C GLN A 60 -13.49 -6.27 -4.00
N GLU A 61 -13.87 -5.26 -4.77
CA GLU A 61 -14.44 -5.43 -6.10
C GLU A 61 -13.38 -5.54 -7.19
N ASN A 62 -12.28 -4.81 -7.04
CA ASN A 62 -11.21 -4.73 -8.03
C ASN A 62 -9.86 -4.71 -7.29
N PRO A 63 -9.25 -5.88 -7.06
CA PRO A 63 -8.08 -6.00 -6.19
C PRO A 63 -6.77 -5.57 -6.86
N ARG A 64 -6.76 -4.36 -7.40
CA ARG A 64 -5.59 -3.77 -8.05
C ARG A 64 -5.39 -2.35 -7.55
N ILE A 65 -4.13 -1.97 -7.41
CA ILE A 65 -3.77 -0.63 -6.95
C ILE A 65 -2.68 -0.03 -7.82
N ALA A 66 -2.61 1.30 -7.76
CA ALA A 66 -1.42 2.04 -8.15
C ALA A 66 -1.04 2.90 -6.95
N LEU A 67 0.25 2.90 -6.62
CA LEU A 67 0.79 3.71 -5.55
C LEU A 67 1.82 4.66 -6.15
N VAL A 68 1.70 5.96 -5.85
CA VAL A 68 2.63 6.96 -6.35
C VAL A 68 3.16 7.77 -5.17
N TRP A 69 4.43 8.14 -5.24
CA TRP A 69 5.05 9.04 -4.27
C TRP A 69 6.11 9.88 -4.96
N TRP A 70 6.47 10.97 -4.31
CA TRP A 70 7.45 11.90 -4.81
C TRP A 70 8.58 12.07 -3.79
N GLY A 71 9.80 11.78 -4.20
CA GLY A 71 10.99 11.94 -3.37
C GLY A 71 11.93 12.99 -3.94
N GLU A 72 13.08 13.16 -3.30
CA GLU A 72 14.09 14.13 -3.72
C GLU A 72 14.59 13.88 -5.15
N LYS A 73 14.65 12.62 -5.54
CA LYS A 73 15.19 12.20 -6.84
C LYS A 73 14.12 12.03 -7.92
N GLY A 74 12.89 12.43 -7.63
CA GLY A 74 11.78 12.33 -8.57
C GLY A 74 10.63 11.49 -8.07
N GLY A 75 9.67 11.25 -8.95
CA GLY A 75 8.49 10.47 -8.64
C GLY A 75 8.60 9.03 -9.09
N PHE A 76 7.91 8.15 -8.37
CA PHE A 76 7.85 6.72 -8.69
C PHE A 76 6.42 6.25 -8.63
N GLN A 77 6.09 5.26 -9.41
CA GLN A 77 4.80 4.59 -9.38
C GLN A 77 5.00 3.08 -9.41
N VAL A 78 4.27 2.37 -8.55
CA VAL A 78 4.18 0.91 -8.64
C VAL A 78 2.71 0.53 -8.78
N LYS A 79 2.45 -0.54 -9.51
CA LYS A 79 1.13 -1.17 -9.57
C LYS A 79 1.24 -2.55 -8.96
N ALA A 80 0.16 -3.01 -8.38
CA ALA A 80 0.16 -4.29 -7.69
C ALA A 80 -1.22 -4.95 -7.72
N ASP A 81 -1.21 -6.28 -7.70
CA ASP A 81 -2.38 -7.08 -7.41
C ASP A 81 -2.40 -7.32 -5.91
N ILE A 82 -3.55 -7.15 -5.24
CA ILE A 82 -3.59 -7.15 -3.79
C ILE A 82 -4.45 -8.25 -3.21
N THR A 83 -4.13 -8.60 -1.95
CA THR A 83 -4.98 -9.42 -1.09
C THR A 83 -5.23 -8.64 0.20
N ILE A 84 -6.39 -8.90 0.82
CA ILE A 84 -6.81 -8.21 2.04
C ILE A 84 -6.76 -9.21 3.20
N HIS A 85 -6.08 -8.84 4.27
CA HIS A 85 -5.91 -9.69 5.44
C HIS A 85 -6.49 -9.03 6.68
N THR A 86 -7.46 -9.67 7.32
CA THR A 86 -8.12 -9.16 8.54
C THR A 86 -7.79 -9.99 9.76
N GLU A 87 -7.03 -11.08 9.59
CA GLU A 87 -6.57 -11.95 10.67
C GLU A 87 -5.31 -12.67 10.21
N GLY A 88 -4.68 -13.42 11.09
CA GLY A 88 -3.49 -14.20 10.78
C GLY A 88 -2.21 -13.45 11.01
N GLU A 89 -1.09 -14.06 10.61
CA GLU A 89 0.26 -13.57 10.89
C GLU A 89 0.55 -12.21 10.27
N ILE A 90 0.19 -12.06 9.00
CA ILE A 90 0.43 -10.79 8.29
C ILE A 90 -0.34 -9.65 8.96
N PHE A 91 -1.59 -9.90 9.34
CA PHE A 91 -2.39 -8.90 10.02
C PHE A 91 -1.79 -8.52 11.38
N ARG A 92 -1.34 -9.52 12.16
CA ARG A 92 -0.71 -9.27 13.45
C ARG A 92 0.57 -8.45 13.30
N GLN A 93 1.42 -8.79 12.34
CA GLN A 93 2.64 -8.04 12.06
C GLN A 93 2.31 -6.60 11.64
N ASN A 94 1.26 -6.41 10.87
CA ASN A 94 0.80 -5.08 10.47
C ASN A 94 0.39 -4.25 11.70
N VAL A 95 -0.36 -4.83 12.61
CA VAL A 95 -0.79 -4.15 13.84
C VAL A 95 0.42 -3.71 14.67
N GLU A 96 1.38 -4.60 14.88
CA GLU A 96 2.59 -4.29 15.64
C GLU A 96 3.40 -3.17 14.97
N TRP A 97 3.53 -3.25 13.66
CA TRP A 97 4.28 -2.25 12.90
C TRP A 97 3.67 -0.86 13.02
N VAL A 98 2.36 -0.72 12.78
CA VAL A 98 1.72 0.61 12.83
C VAL A 98 1.66 1.16 14.25
N ARG A 99 1.58 0.31 15.27
CA ARG A 99 1.65 0.76 16.66
C ARG A 99 3.01 1.30 17.02
N GLY A 100 4.06 0.83 16.37
CA GLY A 100 5.39 1.39 16.47
C GLY A 100 5.49 2.79 15.87
N ILE A 101 4.63 3.11 14.90
CA ILE A 101 4.56 4.45 14.30
C ILE A 101 3.74 5.36 15.21
N LYS A 102 2.57 4.90 15.63
CA LYS A 102 1.68 5.62 16.54
C LYS A 102 0.87 4.61 17.35
N GLU A 103 1.06 4.63 18.65
CA GLU A 103 0.51 3.64 19.59
C GLU A 103 -1.02 3.53 19.55
N THR A 104 -1.71 4.62 19.22
CA THR A 104 -3.18 4.66 19.21
C THR A 104 -3.80 4.11 17.93
N LEU A 105 -3.00 3.77 16.91
CA LEU A 105 -3.54 3.27 15.66
C LEU A 105 -4.16 1.88 15.82
N ARG A 106 -5.29 1.70 15.16
CA ARG A 106 -6.07 0.45 15.19
C ARG A 106 -6.42 0.07 13.74
N PRO A 107 -5.50 -0.61 13.03
CA PRO A 107 -5.76 -0.95 11.63
C PRO A 107 -6.89 -1.95 11.49
N LYS A 108 -7.69 -1.78 10.44
CA LYS A 108 -8.81 -2.67 10.11
C LYS A 108 -8.36 -3.86 9.30
N SER A 109 -7.36 -3.68 8.45
CA SER A 109 -6.85 -4.75 7.60
C SER A 109 -5.42 -4.43 7.14
N ALA A 110 -4.74 -5.48 6.69
CA ALA A 110 -3.45 -5.37 6.02
C ALA A 110 -3.66 -5.66 4.54
N ILE A 111 -3.22 -4.74 3.68
CA ILE A 111 -3.31 -4.90 2.24
C ILE A 111 -1.94 -5.32 1.74
N VAL A 112 -1.84 -6.50 1.17
CA VAL A 112 -0.59 -7.04 0.63
C VAL A 112 -0.65 -6.98 -0.88
N GLY A 113 0.29 -6.29 -1.50
CA GLY A 113 0.34 -6.11 -2.93
C GLY A 113 1.53 -6.81 -3.56
N LYS A 114 1.26 -7.62 -4.57
CA LYS A 114 2.31 -8.21 -5.39
C LYS A 114 2.58 -7.29 -6.56
N ILE A 115 3.80 -6.78 -6.65
CA ILE A 115 4.17 -5.77 -7.65
C ILE A 115 4.05 -6.36 -9.06
N THR A 116 3.31 -5.66 -9.93
CA THR A 116 3.14 -6.04 -11.33
C THR A 116 3.87 -5.11 -12.28
N ASP A 117 4.00 -3.84 -11.91
CA ASP A 117 4.62 -2.82 -12.77
C ASP A 117 5.34 -1.78 -11.92
N VAL A 118 6.43 -1.26 -12.45
CA VAL A 118 7.24 -0.20 -11.82
C VAL A 118 7.51 0.88 -12.86
N TYR A 119 7.29 2.14 -12.50
CA TYR A 119 7.51 3.29 -13.38
C TYR A 119 8.34 4.36 -12.72
#